data_8a74a3cacb17bc854db1946dc4ea33c6
#
_entry.id   8a74a3cacb17bc854db1946dc4ea33c6
#
_cell.length_a   1.000
_cell.length_b   1.000
_cell.length_c   1.000
_cell.angle_alpha   90.00
_cell.angle_beta   90.00
_cell.angle_gamma   90.00
#
_symmetry.space_group_name_H-M   'P 1'
#
loop_
_entity.id
_entity.type
_entity.pdbx_description
1 polymer ?
#
loop_
_entity_poly.entity_id
_entity_poly.type
_entity_poly.pdbx_seq_one_letter_code
_entity_poly.pdbx_strand_id
1 'polypeptide(L)'
;YHINRQRFTEGNFFGFEVTVGVPLFYGATKAKVKAAQKDREVALLAMQQEQREKERDYKQGYNRLQNAIKRMEYYSGENLVKAKDIERLSTLEYENGEISYVEYANALQEAIDMRLKQAEVVNEYNEAVLALMALNNSL
;
A
#
# COMPACT_ATOMS: atom_id res chain seq x y z
N TYR A 1 9.40 12.27 103.14
CA TYR A 1 8.94 12.10 101.74
C TYR A 1 9.28 13.36 100.96
N HIS A 2 10.36 13.32 100.16
CA HIS A 2 10.72 14.37 99.17
C HIS A 2 10.31 13.94 97.81
N ILE A 3 9.35 14.64 97.24
CA ILE A 3 8.98 14.52 95.83
C ILE A 3 9.82 15.54 95.08
N ASN A 4 10.79 15.06 94.33
CA ASN A 4 11.61 15.88 93.45
C ASN A 4 10.85 16.09 92.12
N ARG A 5 10.28 17.29 91.91
CA ARG A 5 9.61 17.70 90.70
C ARG A 5 10.64 18.27 89.77
N GLN A 6 11.16 17.46 88.88
CA GLN A 6 11.93 17.98 87.73
C GLN A 6 11.00 18.69 86.77
N ARG A 7 11.14 19.98 86.65
CA ARG A 7 10.52 20.77 85.54
C ARG A 7 11.30 20.49 84.26
N PHE A 8 10.65 19.83 83.36
CA PHE A 8 11.11 19.82 81.96
C PHE A 8 10.86 21.21 81.40
N THR A 9 11.90 21.96 81.11
CA THR A 9 11.85 23.15 80.26
C THR A 9 11.63 22.72 78.86
N GLU A 10 10.45 23.03 78.30
CA GLU A 10 10.18 22.90 76.87
C GLU A 10 11.09 23.87 76.11
N GLY A 11 12.18 23.39 75.54
CA GLY A 11 12.98 24.09 74.59
C GLY A 11 12.42 23.82 73.19
N ASN A 12 11.87 24.83 72.58
CA ASN A 12 11.52 24.73 71.17
C ASN A 12 12.78 24.55 70.28
N PHE A 13 13.08 23.31 69.96
CA PHE A 13 14.14 23.01 69.02
C PHE A 13 13.54 23.13 67.60
N PHE A 14 13.87 24.21 66.87
CA PHE A 14 13.67 24.29 65.44
C PHE A 14 14.84 23.57 64.77
N GLY A 15 14.62 22.35 64.34
CA GLY A 15 15.54 21.61 63.49
C GLY A 15 15.16 21.79 62.04
N PHE A 16 16.02 22.37 61.22
CA PHE A 16 15.89 22.31 59.78
C PHE A 16 16.70 21.11 59.29
N GLU A 17 16.00 20.11 58.75
CA GLU A 17 16.63 19.02 58.05
C GLU A 17 16.63 19.32 56.55
N VAL A 18 17.78 19.63 55.99
CA VAL A 18 17.95 19.75 54.55
C VAL A 18 18.47 18.43 54.03
N THR A 19 17.58 17.60 53.50
CA THR A 19 17.96 16.36 52.85
C THR A 19 18.29 16.65 51.39
N VAL A 20 19.55 16.70 51.03
CA VAL A 20 20.00 16.76 49.63
C VAL A 20 20.12 15.34 49.11
N GLY A 21 19.06 14.86 48.44
CA GLY A 21 19.08 13.60 47.71
C GLY A 21 19.89 13.76 46.42
N VAL A 22 21.16 13.35 46.40
CA VAL A 22 21.94 13.23 45.17
C VAL A 22 21.56 11.90 44.50
N PRO A 23 20.88 11.86 43.33
CA PRO A 23 20.59 10.62 42.65
C PRO A 23 21.89 10.02 42.13
N LEU A 24 22.40 9.00 42.81
CA LEU A 24 23.62 8.25 42.41
C LEU A 24 23.48 7.45 41.11
N PHE A 25 22.29 7.48 40.47
CA PHE A 25 21.98 6.72 39.25
C PHE A 25 21.87 7.61 38.00
N TYR A 26 22.77 8.56 37.82
CA TYR A 26 22.85 9.35 36.56
C TYR A 26 23.02 8.47 35.30
N GLY A 27 23.62 7.28 35.45
CA GLY A 27 23.81 6.33 34.34
C GLY A 27 22.50 5.77 33.76
N ALA A 28 21.54 5.42 34.63
CA ALA A 28 20.27 4.84 34.24
C ALA A 28 19.37 5.85 33.49
N THR A 29 19.33 7.11 33.94
CA THR A 29 18.57 8.17 33.31
C THR A 29 19.18 8.55 31.94
N LYS A 30 20.49 8.63 31.86
CA LYS A 30 21.20 8.89 30.59
C LYS A 30 21.02 7.77 29.56
N ALA A 31 21.01 6.52 30.01
CA ALA A 31 20.73 5.36 29.20
C ALA A 31 19.28 5.36 28.65
N LYS A 32 18.30 5.70 29.49
CA LYS A 32 16.89 5.87 29.06
C LYS A 32 16.70 6.96 28.03
N VAL A 33 17.33 8.12 28.20
CA VAL A 33 17.29 9.21 27.22
C VAL A 33 17.91 8.78 25.89
N LYS A 34 19.07 8.09 25.93
CA LYS A 34 19.73 7.59 24.72
C LYS A 34 18.89 6.52 24.01
N ALA A 35 18.22 5.63 24.77
CA ALA A 35 17.29 4.65 24.22
C ALA A 35 16.10 5.35 23.51
N ALA A 36 15.45 6.30 24.18
CA ALA A 36 14.34 7.07 23.61
C ALA A 36 14.75 7.87 22.35
N GLN A 37 15.99 8.38 22.28
CA GLN A 37 16.54 9.03 21.07
C GLN A 37 16.69 8.04 19.93
N LYS A 38 17.15 6.81 20.21
CA LYS A 38 17.28 5.76 19.21
C LYS A 38 15.91 5.24 18.73
N ASP A 39 14.96 5.10 19.62
CA ASP A 39 13.58 4.74 19.28
C ASP A 39 12.94 5.79 18.36
N ARG A 40 13.17 7.06 18.63
CA ARG A 40 12.75 8.16 17.74
C ARG A 40 13.41 8.09 16.37
N GLU A 41 14.72 7.82 16.32
CA GLU A 41 15.46 7.68 15.06
C GLU A 41 14.90 6.52 14.21
N VAL A 42 14.65 5.37 14.86
CA VAL A 42 14.03 4.19 14.22
C VAL A 42 12.63 4.53 13.69
N ALA A 43 11.80 5.21 14.48
CA ALA A 43 10.46 5.62 14.06
C ALA A 43 10.50 6.58 12.87
N LEU A 44 11.44 7.54 12.83
CA LEU A 44 11.62 8.44 11.69
C LEU A 44 12.06 7.70 10.43
N LEU A 45 12.98 6.75 10.56
CA LEU A 45 13.43 5.93 9.43
C LEU A 45 12.30 5.04 8.90
N ALA A 46 11.51 4.43 9.79
CA ALA A 46 10.33 3.64 9.42
C ALA A 46 9.31 4.49 8.65
N MET A 47 9.01 5.70 9.12
CA MET A 47 8.12 6.63 8.43
C MET A 47 8.64 7.02 7.03
N GLN A 48 9.94 7.30 6.91
CA GLN A 48 10.56 7.62 5.63
C GLN A 48 10.53 6.43 4.67
N GLN A 49 10.72 5.21 5.19
CA GLN A 49 10.63 4.00 4.40
C GLN A 49 9.21 3.78 3.89
N GLU A 50 8.21 3.89 4.75
CA GLU A 50 6.79 3.77 4.38
C GLU A 50 6.41 4.78 3.30
N GLN A 51 6.87 6.03 3.43
CA GLN A 51 6.62 7.08 2.43
C GLN A 51 7.23 6.72 1.06
N ARG A 52 8.48 6.20 1.04
CA ARG A 52 9.14 5.76 -0.20
C ARG A 52 8.43 4.55 -0.83
N GLU A 53 7.94 3.62 0.00
CA GLU A 53 7.18 2.47 -0.47
C GLU A 53 5.87 2.90 -1.12
N LYS A 54 5.11 3.78 -0.48
CA LYS A 54 3.87 4.35 -1.04
C LYS A 54 4.13 5.07 -2.38
N GLU A 55 5.19 5.87 -2.45
CA GLU A 55 5.57 6.60 -3.66
C GLU A 55 5.95 5.64 -4.81
N ARG A 56 6.69 4.58 -4.50
CA ARG A 56 7.03 3.52 -5.45
C ARG A 56 5.78 2.80 -5.94
N ASP A 57 4.91 2.39 -5.02
CA ASP A 57 3.71 1.63 -5.34
C ASP A 57 2.73 2.46 -6.18
N TYR A 58 2.60 3.75 -5.89
CA TYR A 58 1.85 4.69 -6.72
C TYR A 58 2.42 4.79 -8.15
N LYS A 59 3.74 4.97 -8.29
CA LYS A 59 4.40 5.01 -9.61
C LYS A 59 4.21 3.71 -10.40
N GLN A 60 4.30 2.56 -9.73
CA GLN A 60 4.06 1.27 -10.36
C GLN A 60 2.60 1.12 -10.79
N GLY A 61 1.64 1.48 -9.94
CA GLY A 61 0.22 1.49 -10.26
C GLY A 61 -0.12 2.39 -11.44
N TYR A 62 0.45 3.60 -11.48
CA TYR A 62 0.30 4.52 -12.58
C TYR A 62 0.86 3.96 -13.90
N ASN A 63 2.06 3.38 -13.90
CA ASN A 63 2.65 2.77 -15.08
C ASN A 63 1.82 1.56 -15.56
N ARG A 64 1.30 0.75 -14.64
CA ARG A 64 0.38 -0.36 -14.97
C ARG A 64 -0.87 0.15 -15.67
N LEU A 65 -1.48 1.22 -15.15
CA LEU A 65 -2.65 1.86 -15.77
C LEU A 65 -2.34 2.38 -17.17
N GLN A 66 -1.22 3.09 -17.35
CA GLN A 66 -0.82 3.61 -18.68
C GLN A 66 -0.62 2.48 -19.70
N ASN A 67 -0.03 1.37 -19.30
CA ASN A 67 0.13 0.20 -20.16
C ASN A 67 -1.22 -0.47 -20.47
N ALA A 68 -2.11 -0.57 -19.50
CA ALA A 68 -3.45 -1.12 -19.68
C ALA A 68 -4.29 -0.26 -20.65
N ILE A 69 -4.20 1.09 -20.56
CA ILE A 69 -4.86 2.01 -21.50
C ILE A 69 -4.38 1.74 -22.92
N LYS A 70 -3.07 1.71 -23.17
CA LYS A 70 -2.51 1.46 -24.52
C LYS A 70 -2.95 0.12 -25.09
N ARG A 71 -2.98 -0.93 -24.26
CA ARG A 71 -3.45 -2.25 -24.66
C ARG A 71 -4.94 -2.25 -24.98
N MET A 72 -5.75 -1.61 -24.13
CA MET A 72 -7.18 -1.49 -24.34
C MET A 72 -7.48 -0.72 -25.64
N GLU A 73 -6.82 0.40 -25.91
CA GLU A 73 -6.96 1.17 -27.14
C GLU A 73 -6.63 0.32 -28.38
N TYR A 74 -5.51 -0.42 -28.33
CA TYR A 74 -5.09 -1.29 -29.42
C TYR A 74 -6.11 -2.39 -29.71
N TYR A 75 -6.65 -3.07 -28.69
CA TYR A 75 -7.54 -4.21 -28.86
C TYR A 75 -9.02 -3.83 -29.01
N SER A 76 -9.45 -2.66 -28.53
CA SER A 76 -10.86 -2.24 -28.61
C SER A 76 -11.24 -1.56 -29.91
N GLY A 77 -10.27 -1.08 -30.69
CA GLY A 77 -10.51 -0.39 -31.94
C GLY A 77 -10.63 -1.36 -33.14
N GLU A 78 -9.57 -1.41 -33.94
CA GLU A 78 -9.53 -2.19 -35.19
C GLU A 78 -9.74 -3.70 -34.99
N ASN A 79 -9.26 -4.29 -33.89
CA ASN A 79 -9.34 -5.73 -33.67
C ASN A 79 -10.78 -6.24 -33.50
N LEU A 80 -11.64 -5.46 -32.84
CA LEU A 80 -13.04 -5.83 -32.69
C LEU A 80 -13.80 -5.77 -34.03
N VAL A 81 -13.48 -4.78 -34.86
CA VAL A 81 -14.05 -4.68 -36.23
C VAL A 81 -13.57 -5.85 -37.05
N LYS A 82 -12.27 -6.17 -37.04
CA LYS A 82 -11.70 -7.33 -37.75
C LYS A 82 -12.36 -8.65 -37.33
N ALA A 83 -12.57 -8.87 -36.02
CA ALA A 83 -13.25 -10.08 -35.57
C ALA A 83 -14.66 -10.24 -36.09
N LYS A 84 -15.43 -9.14 -36.19
CA LYS A 84 -16.77 -9.15 -36.79
C LYS A 84 -16.71 -9.39 -38.30
N ASP A 85 -15.73 -8.82 -38.97
CA ASP A 85 -15.57 -9.01 -40.43
C ASP A 85 -15.13 -10.45 -40.73
N ILE A 86 -14.21 -11.04 -39.98
CA ILE A 86 -13.82 -12.44 -40.11
C ILE A 86 -15.04 -13.36 -39.97
N GLU A 87 -15.83 -13.18 -38.89
CA GLU A 87 -17.04 -13.97 -38.67
C GLU A 87 -18.04 -13.84 -39.82
N ARG A 88 -18.32 -12.62 -40.29
CA ARG A 88 -19.27 -12.33 -41.33
C ARG A 88 -18.80 -12.88 -42.71
N LEU A 89 -17.54 -12.65 -43.07
CA LEU A 89 -16.99 -13.08 -44.35
C LEU A 89 -16.85 -14.58 -44.41
N SER A 90 -16.29 -15.22 -43.37
CA SER A 90 -16.14 -16.68 -43.34
C SER A 90 -17.47 -17.41 -43.36
N THR A 91 -18.53 -16.83 -42.75
CA THR A 91 -19.88 -17.39 -42.84
C THR A 91 -20.40 -17.35 -44.28
N LEU A 92 -20.23 -16.21 -44.95
CA LEU A 92 -20.68 -16.05 -46.37
C LEU A 92 -19.92 -16.98 -47.30
N GLU A 93 -18.59 -17.08 -47.19
CA GLU A 93 -17.74 -17.95 -47.98
C GLU A 93 -18.08 -19.44 -47.78
N TYR A 94 -18.39 -19.84 -46.53
CA TYR A 94 -18.82 -21.19 -46.25
C TYR A 94 -20.21 -21.51 -46.82
N GLU A 95 -21.17 -20.58 -46.68
CA GLU A 95 -22.51 -20.74 -47.28
C GLU A 95 -22.47 -20.83 -48.82
N ASN A 96 -21.52 -20.12 -49.44
CA ASN A 96 -21.30 -20.19 -50.88
C ASN A 96 -20.50 -21.44 -51.34
N GLY A 97 -19.99 -22.24 -50.39
CA GLY A 97 -19.15 -23.40 -50.69
C GLY A 97 -17.72 -23.04 -51.13
N GLU A 98 -17.28 -21.81 -50.88
CA GLU A 98 -15.94 -21.32 -51.23
C GLU A 98 -14.85 -21.79 -50.28
N ILE A 99 -15.19 -22.06 -49.02
CA ILE A 99 -14.30 -22.60 -48.02
C ILE A 99 -14.86 -23.87 -47.36
N SER A 100 -13.96 -24.71 -46.89
CA SER A 100 -14.33 -25.93 -46.17
C SER A 100 -14.83 -25.63 -44.74
N TYR A 101 -15.54 -26.61 -44.13
CA TYR A 101 -15.95 -26.52 -42.74
C TYR A 101 -14.78 -26.28 -41.78
N VAL A 102 -13.62 -26.88 -42.03
CA VAL A 102 -12.43 -26.70 -41.18
C VAL A 102 -11.90 -25.27 -41.28
N GLU A 103 -11.85 -24.68 -42.48
CA GLU A 103 -11.43 -23.28 -42.66
C GLU A 103 -12.42 -22.32 -41.97
N TYR A 104 -13.72 -22.55 -42.11
CA TYR A 104 -14.76 -21.79 -41.43
C TYR A 104 -14.62 -21.88 -39.91
N ALA A 105 -14.46 -23.10 -39.36
CA ALA A 105 -14.30 -23.29 -37.94
C ALA A 105 -13.04 -22.59 -37.37
N ASN A 106 -11.92 -22.61 -38.11
CA ASN A 106 -10.72 -21.90 -37.76
C ASN A 106 -10.92 -20.38 -37.75
N ALA A 107 -11.61 -19.84 -38.78
CA ALA A 107 -11.91 -18.41 -38.82
C ALA A 107 -12.82 -17.94 -37.68
N LEU A 108 -13.82 -18.74 -37.30
CA LEU A 108 -14.64 -18.47 -36.12
C LEU A 108 -13.83 -18.50 -34.85
N GLN A 109 -12.93 -19.48 -34.69
CA GLN A 109 -12.06 -19.55 -33.50
C GLN A 109 -11.18 -18.30 -33.42
N GLU A 110 -10.59 -17.84 -34.52
CA GLU A 110 -9.80 -16.60 -34.54
C GLU A 110 -10.63 -15.38 -34.11
N ALA A 111 -11.86 -15.26 -34.62
CA ALA A 111 -12.77 -14.18 -34.22
C ALA A 111 -13.13 -14.21 -32.74
N ILE A 112 -13.34 -15.42 -32.20
CA ILE A 112 -13.60 -15.64 -30.75
C ILE A 112 -12.37 -15.23 -29.91
N ASP A 113 -11.18 -15.67 -30.33
CA ASP A 113 -9.92 -15.36 -29.60
C ASP A 113 -9.66 -13.84 -29.56
N MET A 114 -9.94 -13.13 -30.65
CA MET A 114 -9.86 -11.66 -30.67
C MET A 114 -10.84 -11.01 -29.69
N ARG A 115 -12.08 -11.52 -29.58
CA ARG A 115 -13.08 -11.00 -28.63
C ARG A 115 -12.69 -11.30 -27.17
N LEU A 116 -12.19 -12.51 -26.92
CA LEU A 116 -11.68 -12.88 -25.59
C LEU A 116 -10.51 -11.96 -25.19
N LYS A 117 -9.61 -11.70 -26.13
CA LYS A 117 -8.48 -10.81 -25.86
C LYS A 117 -8.91 -9.38 -25.55
N GLN A 118 -9.94 -8.89 -26.24
CA GLN A 118 -10.54 -7.60 -25.91
C GLN A 118 -11.13 -7.59 -24.48
N ALA A 119 -11.89 -8.62 -24.10
CA ALA A 119 -12.47 -8.72 -22.78
C ALA A 119 -11.39 -8.76 -21.68
N GLU A 120 -10.29 -9.49 -21.92
CA GLU A 120 -9.14 -9.53 -21.00
C GLU A 120 -8.52 -8.14 -20.79
N VAL A 121 -8.25 -7.39 -21.87
CA VAL A 121 -7.60 -6.08 -21.74
C VAL A 121 -8.51 -5.04 -21.11
N VAL A 122 -9.82 -5.13 -21.29
CA VAL A 122 -10.80 -4.30 -20.58
C VAL A 122 -10.79 -4.64 -19.07
N ASN A 123 -10.72 -5.92 -18.73
CA ASN A 123 -10.60 -6.33 -17.32
C ASN A 123 -9.28 -5.84 -16.71
N GLU A 124 -8.15 -6.01 -17.40
CA GLU A 124 -6.85 -5.49 -16.96
C GLU A 124 -6.86 -3.98 -16.70
N TYR A 125 -7.54 -3.23 -17.57
CA TYR A 125 -7.73 -1.79 -17.38
C TYR A 125 -8.55 -1.49 -16.12
N ASN A 126 -9.67 -2.17 -15.94
CA ASN A 126 -10.52 -1.98 -14.75
C ASN A 126 -9.76 -2.32 -13.46
N GLU A 127 -9.00 -3.42 -13.44
CA GLU A 127 -8.16 -3.80 -12.31
C GLU A 127 -7.08 -2.74 -12.01
N ALA A 128 -6.43 -2.19 -13.04
CA ALA A 128 -5.42 -1.16 -12.88
C ALA A 128 -6.01 0.14 -12.32
N VAL A 129 -7.21 0.53 -12.75
CA VAL A 129 -7.96 1.69 -12.23
C VAL A 129 -8.30 1.47 -10.75
N LEU A 130 -8.89 0.33 -10.42
CA LEU A 130 -9.28 0.00 -9.03
C LEU A 130 -8.07 -0.06 -8.10
N ALA A 131 -6.97 -0.65 -8.54
CA ALA A 131 -5.72 -0.70 -7.77
C ALA A 131 -5.17 0.71 -7.49
N LEU A 132 -5.18 1.59 -8.49
CA LEU A 132 -4.70 2.96 -8.30
C LEU A 132 -5.63 3.79 -7.39
N MET A 133 -6.95 3.59 -7.50
CA MET A 133 -7.93 4.21 -6.59
C MET A 133 -7.74 3.75 -5.14
N ALA A 134 -7.47 2.46 -4.92
CA ALA A 134 -7.19 1.93 -3.59
C ALA A 134 -5.94 2.55 -2.97
N LEU A 135 -4.86 2.69 -3.75
CA LEU A 135 -3.64 3.37 -3.31
C LEU A 135 -3.88 4.85 -2.96
N ASN A 136 -4.70 5.55 -3.75
CA ASN A 136 -5.01 6.95 -3.49
C ASN A 136 -5.86 7.16 -2.22
N ASN A 137 -6.72 6.21 -1.87
CA ASN A 137 -7.53 6.26 -0.65
C ASN A 137 -6.75 5.86 0.62
N SER A 138 -5.54 5.31 0.46
CA SER A 138 -4.64 4.93 1.56
C SER A 138 -3.57 5.99 1.88
N LEU A 139 -3.57 7.10 1.15
CA LEU A 139 -2.73 8.28 1.39
C LEU A 139 -3.41 9.27 2.33
#